data_723f9217213cede26915bd6f8c59f57e
#
_entry.id   723f9217213cede26915bd6f8c59f57e
#
_cell.length_a   1.000
_cell.length_b   1.000
_cell.length_c   1.000
_cell.angle_alpha   90.00
_cell.angle_beta   90.00
_cell.angle_gamma   90.00
#
_symmetry.space_group_name_H-M   'P 1'
#
loop_
_entity.id
_entity.type
_entity.pdbx_description
1 polymer ?
#
loop_
_entity_poly.entity_id
_entity_poly.type
_entity_poly.pdbx_seq_one_letter_code
_entity_poly.pdbx_strand_id
1 'polypeptide(L)'
;MLISNTYNQHFPQLTQEQLARNATKKVICGMSGGVDSSVSAFILQQQGYQVEGLFMKNWEEDDDTDYCTAAADLADAQAVCDKLGIKLHKINFAAEYWDNVFEHFLTEYKAGRTPNPDILCNKEIKFKAFLEYAAEDLGAHYIATGHYVRRAGDDENAKLLRGLDANKDQSYFLYTLSHKQVGQSLFPVGEIEKPIVRSIAEDLGLITAKKKDSTGICFIGERKFKDFLARYLPAQPGNIRTVDDEIIGRHDGLMYHTLGQRKGLGIGGLKNAGDEAWYVVDKDVENNELIVAQGHDHPRLFSKGLIASQLHWVDRQPIRELLRCTVKTRYRQQDIPCVIEPIDDETIRVIFDEPQSAVTPGQSAVFYLDEVCLGGGIIAERI
;
A
#
# COMPACT_ATOMS: atom_id res chain seq x y z
N MET A 1 -31.37 1.69 -9.77
CA MET A 1 -31.40 3.04 -9.17
C MET A 1 -30.51 3.91 -10.04
N LEU A 2 -31.03 4.89 -10.76
CA LEU A 2 -30.21 5.75 -11.62
C LEU A 2 -29.52 6.79 -10.74
N ILE A 3 -28.21 7.00 -10.93
CA ILE A 3 -27.52 8.17 -10.36
C ILE A 3 -28.29 9.41 -10.82
N SER A 4 -28.50 10.37 -9.91
CA SER A 4 -28.94 11.70 -10.33
C SER A 4 -27.95 12.23 -11.38
N ASN A 5 -28.40 12.98 -12.35
CA ASN A 5 -27.56 13.59 -13.41
C ASN A 5 -26.34 14.37 -12.84
N THR A 6 -26.32 14.60 -11.54
CA THR A 6 -25.28 15.29 -10.77
C THR A 6 -23.88 14.70 -10.90
N TYR A 7 -23.76 13.37 -11.04
CA TYR A 7 -22.45 12.72 -11.09
C TYR A 7 -22.01 12.28 -12.49
N ASN A 8 -22.88 12.45 -13.52
CA ASN A 8 -22.57 12.02 -14.88
C ASN A 8 -21.29 12.66 -15.44
N GLN A 9 -20.92 13.85 -14.96
CA GLN A 9 -19.70 14.54 -15.37
C GLN A 9 -18.41 13.89 -14.82
N HIS A 10 -18.52 13.05 -13.77
CA HIS A 10 -17.38 12.37 -13.14
C HIS A 10 -17.14 10.97 -13.69
N PHE A 11 -18.03 10.49 -14.57
CA PHE A 11 -17.90 9.15 -15.17
C PHE A 11 -17.78 9.28 -16.69
N PRO A 12 -16.99 8.40 -17.31
CA PRO A 12 -16.95 8.33 -18.76
C PRO A 12 -18.36 8.03 -19.30
N GLN A 13 -18.82 8.83 -20.26
CA GLN A 13 -20.07 8.58 -20.96
C GLN A 13 -19.85 7.38 -21.89
N LEU A 14 -20.40 6.22 -21.52
CA LEU A 14 -20.29 5.01 -22.31
C LEU A 14 -21.31 5.00 -23.44
N THR A 15 -20.87 4.58 -24.62
CA THR A 15 -21.77 4.33 -25.76
C THR A 15 -22.64 3.10 -25.49
N GLN A 16 -23.76 2.99 -26.23
CA GLN A 16 -24.62 1.79 -26.16
C GLN A 16 -23.85 0.52 -26.50
N GLU A 17 -22.91 0.59 -27.44
CA GLU A 17 -22.04 -0.52 -27.78
C GLU A 17 -21.11 -0.93 -26.61
N GLN A 18 -20.53 0.05 -25.93
CA GLN A 18 -19.70 -0.22 -24.74
C GLN A 18 -20.52 -0.85 -23.61
N LEU A 19 -21.74 -0.34 -23.35
CA LEU A 19 -22.65 -0.90 -22.36
C LEU A 19 -23.03 -2.36 -22.72
N ALA A 20 -23.36 -2.63 -23.99
CA ALA A 20 -23.69 -3.96 -24.46
C ALA A 20 -22.50 -4.94 -24.32
N ARG A 21 -21.28 -4.48 -24.60
CA ARG A 21 -20.05 -5.26 -24.40
C ARG A 21 -19.79 -5.54 -22.93
N ASN A 22 -19.99 -4.55 -22.07
CA ASN A 22 -19.80 -4.73 -20.62
C ASN A 22 -20.84 -5.70 -20.04
N ALA A 23 -22.07 -5.72 -20.55
CA ALA A 23 -23.14 -6.60 -20.09
C ALA A 23 -22.83 -8.10 -20.29
N THR A 24 -21.86 -8.44 -21.13
CA THR A 24 -21.39 -9.83 -21.29
C THR A 24 -20.27 -10.22 -20.35
N LYS A 25 -19.75 -9.28 -19.55
CA LYS A 25 -18.57 -9.49 -18.70
C LYS A 25 -18.96 -9.51 -17.22
N LYS A 26 -18.54 -10.57 -16.55
CA LYS A 26 -18.66 -10.70 -15.09
C LYS A 26 -17.47 -10.04 -14.41
N VAL A 27 -17.75 -9.24 -13.38
CA VAL A 27 -16.75 -8.58 -12.52
C VAL A 27 -16.99 -9.00 -11.08
N ILE A 28 -15.95 -9.50 -10.43
CA ILE A 28 -15.98 -9.73 -8.99
C ILE A 28 -15.33 -8.55 -8.28
N CYS A 29 -16.13 -7.80 -7.53
CA CYS A 29 -15.66 -6.65 -6.76
C CYS A 29 -15.25 -7.06 -5.35
N GLY A 30 -14.01 -6.78 -4.96
CA GLY A 30 -13.54 -7.00 -3.59
C GLY A 30 -14.27 -6.05 -2.63
N MET A 31 -15.11 -6.60 -1.75
CA MET A 31 -15.96 -5.87 -0.81
C MET A 31 -15.31 -5.88 0.57
N SER A 32 -14.64 -4.79 0.95
CA SER A 32 -13.95 -4.67 2.24
C SER A 32 -14.83 -4.17 3.39
N GLY A 33 -16.13 -3.90 3.13
CA GLY A 33 -16.98 -3.20 4.09
C GLY A 33 -16.66 -1.70 4.22
N GLY A 34 -15.84 -1.12 3.35
CA GLY A 34 -15.51 0.29 3.29
C GLY A 34 -16.26 1.04 2.18
N VAL A 35 -16.23 2.38 2.22
CA VAL A 35 -16.95 3.24 1.26
C VAL A 35 -16.43 3.07 -0.17
N ASP A 36 -15.13 2.90 -0.37
CA ASP A 36 -14.51 2.84 -1.69
C ASP A 36 -14.92 1.59 -2.47
N SER A 37 -14.91 0.42 -1.83
CA SER A 37 -15.39 -0.83 -2.44
C SER A 37 -16.89 -0.79 -2.72
N SER A 38 -17.67 -0.17 -1.83
CA SER A 38 -19.11 -0.01 -1.98
C SER A 38 -19.47 0.81 -3.22
N VAL A 39 -18.80 1.95 -3.39
CA VAL A 39 -19.02 2.84 -4.55
C VAL A 39 -18.45 2.22 -5.82
N SER A 40 -17.32 1.51 -5.74
CA SER A 40 -16.76 0.77 -6.88
C SER A 40 -17.77 -0.23 -7.47
N ALA A 41 -18.41 -1.04 -6.63
CA ALA A 41 -19.43 -1.99 -7.07
C ALA A 41 -20.61 -1.28 -7.77
N PHE A 42 -21.06 -0.17 -7.22
CA PHE A 42 -22.13 0.62 -7.81
C PHE A 42 -21.73 1.21 -9.19
N ILE A 43 -20.54 1.81 -9.29
CA ILE A 43 -20.06 2.37 -10.56
C ILE A 43 -20.03 1.31 -11.66
N LEU A 44 -19.53 0.13 -11.34
CA LEU A 44 -19.47 -1.00 -12.29
C LEU A 44 -20.85 -1.43 -12.78
N GLN A 45 -21.87 -1.43 -11.90
CA GLN A 45 -23.26 -1.68 -12.31
C GLN A 45 -23.76 -0.60 -13.27
N GLN A 46 -23.44 0.68 -12.99
CA GLN A 46 -23.82 1.80 -13.89
C GLN A 46 -23.08 1.70 -15.25
N GLN A 47 -21.89 1.11 -15.26
CA GLN A 47 -21.14 0.82 -16.49
C GLN A 47 -21.63 -0.43 -17.23
N GLY A 48 -22.68 -1.08 -16.75
CA GLY A 48 -23.33 -2.22 -17.39
C GLY A 48 -22.74 -3.59 -17.13
N TYR A 49 -21.73 -3.71 -16.25
CA TYR A 49 -21.13 -5.01 -15.92
C TYR A 49 -22.08 -5.90 -15.09
N GLN A 50 -21.88 -7.24 -15.22
CA GLN A 50 -22.45 -8.20 -14.29
C GLN A 50 -21.59 -8.25 -13.01
N VAL A 51 -22.03 -7.56 -11.96
CA VAL A 51 -21.24 -7.37 -10.73
C VAL A 51 -21.67 -8.35 -9.64
N GLU A 52 -20.71 -9.06 -9.07
CA GLU A 52 -20.85 -9.79 -7.81
C GLU A 52 -19.77 -9.30 -6.83
N GLY A 53 -20.03 -9.41 -5.52
CA GLY A 53 -19.08 -9.04 -4.49
C GLY A 53 -18.29 -10.24 -3.96
N LEU A 54 -17.07 -10.01 -3.48
CA LEU A 54 -16.29 -10.98 -2.71
C LEU A 54 -15.75 -10.33 -1.43
N PHE A 55 -16.11 -10.88 -0.29
CA PHE A 55 -15.48 -10.54 0.99
C PHE A 55 -14.35 -11.53 1.28
N MET A 56 -13.15 -10.99 1.56
CA MET A 56 -11.94 -11.75 1.87
C MET A 56 -11.61 -11.61 3.36
N LYS A 57 -11.54 -12.73 4.08
CA LYS A 57 -11.02 -12.79 5.43
C LYS A 57 -9.52 -13.14 5.34
N ASN A 58 -8.66 -12.24 5.78
CA ASN A 58 -7.20 -12.38 5.65
C ASN A 58 -6.49 -12.60 6.98
N TRP A 59 -7.21 -12.59 8.11
CA TRP A 59 -6.62 -12.72 9.44
C TRP A 59 -7.59 -13.42 10.41
N GLU A 60 -7.09 -14.35 11.23
CA GLU A 60 -7.91 -15.13 12.18
C GLU A 60 -7.41 -15.06 13.63
N GLU A 61 -6.15 -14.71 13.88
CA GLU A 61 -5.54 -14.73 15.21
C GLU A 61 -6.28 -13.89 16.26
N ASP A 62 -7.16 -13.01 15.83
CA ASP A 62 -7.90 -12.09 16.70
C ASP A 62 -9.43 -12.34 16.71
N ASP A 63 -9.90 -13.43 16.13
CA ASP A 63 -11.33 -13.71 15.98
C ASP A 63 -12.13 -13.68 17.30
N ASP A 64 -11.49 -14.05 18.40
CA ASP A 64 -12.08 -14.08 19.75
C ASP A 64 -11.77 -12.80 20.56
N THR A 65 -11.30 -11.73 19.92
CA THR A 65 -10.91 -10.49 20.59
C THR A 65 -11.72 -9.28 20.13
N ASP A 66 -11.78 -8.22 20.96
CA ASP A 66 -12.40 -6.93 20.63
C ASP A 66 -11.71 -6.22 19.44
N TYR A 67 -10.58 -6.71 18.97
CA TYR A 67 -9.81 -6.15 17.85
C TYR A 67 -10.23 -6.70 16.48
N CYS A 68 -11.04 -7.76 16.43
CA CYS A 68 -11.51 -8.34 15.18
C CYS A 68 -12.64 -7.49 14.58
N THR A 69 -12.33 -6.74 13.52
CA THR A 69 -13.35 -5.98 12.77
C THR A 69 -14.01 -6.81 11.65
N ALA A 70 -13.50 -8.00 11.36
CA ALA A 70 -13.91 -8.80 10.20
C ALA A 70 -15.41 -9.11 10.17
N ALA A 71 -16.02 -9.37 11.32
CA ALA A 71 -17.47 -9.64 11.39
C ALA A 71 -18.30 -8.37 11.08
N ALA A 72 -17.89 -7.22 11.61
CA ALA A 72 -18.55 -5.94 11.32
C ALA A 72 -18.35 -5.52 9.86
N ASP A 73 -17.14 -5.68 9.32
CA ASP A 73 -16.81 -5.37 7.93
C ASP A 73 -17.57 -6.28 6.96
N LEU A 74 -17.74 -7.57 7.31
CA LEU A 74 -18.58 -8.50 6.55
C LEU A 74 -20.06 -8.11 6.58
N ALA A 75 -20.58 -7.69 7.74
CA ALA A 75 -21.96 -7.24 7.87
C ALA A 75 -22.20 -5.98 7.02
N ASP A 76 -21.28 -5.02 7.04
CA ASP A 76 -21.34 -3.83 6.20
C ASP A 76 -21.28 -4.18 4.70
N ALA A 77 -20.38 -5.09 4.31
CA ALA A 77 -20.28 -5.55 2.92
C ALA A 77 -21.57 -6.25 2.46
N GLN A 78 -22.19 -7.08 3.33
CA GLN A 78 -23.45 -7.73 3.03
C GLN A 78 -24.57 -6.71 2.86
N ALA A 79 -24.69 -5.74 3.78
CA ALA A 79 -25.73 -4.71 3.71
C ALA A 79 -25.62 -3.86 2.43
N VAL A 80 -24.39 -3.55 1.99
CA VAL A 80 -24.15 -2.87 0.71
C VAL A 80 -24.57 -3.74 -0.47
N CYS A 81 -24.17 -5.01 -0.48
CA CYS A 81 -24.53 -5.95 -1.55
C CYS A 81 -26.05 -6.15 -1.65
N ASP A 82 -26.74 -6.29 -0.52
CA ASP A 82 -28.21 -6.39 -0.47
C ASP A 82 -28.88 -5.13 -1.05
N LYS A 83 -28.35 -3.96 -0.70
CA LYS A 83 -28.87 -2.68 -1.22
C LYS A 83 -28.63 -2.51 -2.72
N LEU A 84 -27.51 -2.96 -3.23
CA LEU A 84 -27.18 -2.93 -4.66
C LEU A 84 -27.83 -4.06 -5.45
N GLY A 85 -28.39 -5.08 -4.77
CA GLY A 85 -28.97 -6.25 -5.41
C GLY A 85 -27.92 -7.15 -6.05
N ILE A 86 -26.71 -7.24 -5.48
CA ILE A 86 -25.63 -8.11 -5.95
C ILE A 86 -25.35 -9.24 -4.98
N LYS A 87 -24.90 -10.38 -5.50
CA LYS A 87 -24.50 -11.52 -4.67
C LYS A 87 -23.16 -11.24 -3.99
N LEU A 88 -23.02 -11.60 -2.71
CA LEU A 88 -21.76 -11.57 -1.97
C LEU A 88 -21.23 -12.99 -1.78
N HIS A 89 -20.01 -13.23 -2.29
CA HIS A 89 -19.23 -14.42 -1.98
C HIS A 89 -18.31 -14.13 -0.78
N LYS A 90 -17.88 -15.21 -0.11
CA LYS A 90 -16.99 -15.13 1.04
C LYS A 90 -15.87 -16.14 0.87
N ILE A 91 -14.64 -15.71 1.13
CA ILE A 91 -13.48 -16.59 1.11
C ILE A 91 -12.57 -16.27 2.29
N ASN A 92 -11.82 -17.26 2.71
CA ASN A 92 -10.81 -17.13 3.75
C ASN A 92 -9.42 -17.36 3.15
N PHE A 93 -8.59 -16.34 3.18
CA PHE A 93 -7.19 -16.35 2.75
C PHE A 93 -6.23 -16.18 3.93
N ALA A 94 -6.65 -16.51 5.16
CA ALA A 94 -5.80 -16.30 6.33
C ALA A 94 -4.51 -17.13 6.29
N ALA A 95 -4.56 -18.36 5.76
CA ALA A 95 -3.38 -19.21 5.59
C ALA A 95 -2.42 -18.61 4.56
N GLU A 96 -2.91 -18.26 3.37
CA GLU A 96 -2.13 -17.62 2.31
C GLU A 96 -1.53 -16.29 2.77
N TYR A 97 -2.28 -15.53 3.56
CA TYR A 97 -1.81 -14.28 4.14
C TYR A 97 -0.68 -14.51 5.15
N TRP A 98 -0.83 -15.50 6.02
CA TRP A 98 0.18 -15.88 6.98
C TRP A 98 1.50 -16.24 6.29
N ASP A 99 1.45 -17.17 5.35
CA ASP A 99 2.63 -17.73 4.69
C ASP A 99 3.32 -16.71 3.77
N ASN A 100 2.55 -15.92 3.01
CA ASN A 100 3.13 -15.07 1.97
C ASN A 100 3.33 -13.59 2.38
N VAL A 101 2.67 -13.14 3.46
CA VAL A 101 2.74 -11.74 3.89
C VAL A 101 3.33 -11.62 5.30
N PHE A 102 2.75 -12.34 6.27
CA PHE A 102 3.08 -12.14 7.67
C PHE A 102 4.44 -12.73 8.06
N GLU A 103 4.79 -13.92 7.58
CA GLU A 103 6.11 -14.51 7.84
C GLU A 103 7.24 -13.64 7.25
N HIS A 104 7.05 -13.10 6.05
CA HIS A 104 8.00 -12.16 5.46
C HIS A 104 8.13 -10.88 6.31
N PHE A 105 7.00 -10.34 6.76
CA PHE A 105 6.96 -9.17 7.64
C PHE A 105 7.78 -9.42 8.92
N LEU A 106 7.62 -10.56 9.58
CA LEU A 106 8.40 -10.92 10.77
C LEU A 106 9.90 -11.07 10.47
N THR A 107 10.23 -11.70 9.34
CA THR A 107 11.62 -11.92 8.90
C THR A 107 12.34 -10.60 8.67
N GLU A 108 11.70 -9.64 8.01
CA GLU A 108 12.27 -8.32 7.76
C GLU A 108 12.49 -7.52 9.06
N TYR A 109 11.53 -7.55 9.98
CA TYR A 109 11.70 -6.90 11.28
C TYR A 109 12.80 -7.54 12.13
N LYS A 110 12.93 -8.87 12.09
CA LYS A 110 14.02 -9.58 12.75
C LYS A 110 15.40 -9.20 12.19
N ALA A 111 15.46 -8.90 10.90
CA ALA A 111 16.66 -8.40 10.24
C ALA A 111 16.90 -6.89 10.41
N GLY A 112 16.12 -6.20 11.26
CA GLY A 112 16.25 -4.76 11.52
C GLY A 112 15.69 -3.84 10.43
N ARG A 113 15.11 -4.40 9.35
CA ARG A 113 14.50 -3.64 8.25
C ARG A 113 13.06 -3.24 8.57
N THR A 114 12.52 -2.32 7.80
CA THR A 114 11.14 -1.84 7.96
C THR A 114 10.33 -2.18 6.70
N PRO A 115 9.66 -3.36 6.64
CA PRO A 115 8.90 -3.78 5.48
C PRO A 115 7.58 -3.03 5.33
N ASN A 116 6.97 -3.13 4.15
CA ASN A 116 5.62 -2.65 3.89
C ASN A 116 4.70 -3.85 3.55
N PRO A 117 3.95 -4.38 4.53
CA PRO A 117 3.10 -5.55 4.32
C PRO A 117 1.91 -5.28 3.39
N ASP A 118 1.47 -4.02 3.22
CA ASP A 118 0.35 -3.70 2.33
C ASP A 118 0.71 -3.97 0.86
N ILE A 119 1.98 -3.78 0.46
CA ILE A 119 2.46 -4.10 -0.88
C ILE A 119 2.39 -5.61 -1.11
N LEU A 120 2.85 -6.41 -0.15
CA LEU A 120 2.78 -7.87 -0.25
C LEU A 120 1.34 -8.38 -0.22
N CYS A 121 0.48 -7.81 0.63
CA CYS A 121 -0.95 -8.12 0.65
C CYS A 121 -1.59 -7.86 -0.72
N ASN A 122 -1.28 -6.74 -1.35
CA ASN A 122 -1.78 -6.48 -2.69
C ASN A 122 -1.24 -7.51 -3.70
N LYS A 123 0.08 -7.76 -3.69
CA LYS A 123 0.73 -8.69 -4.63
C LYS A 123 0.21 -10.12 -4.49
N GLU A 124 0.25 -10.70 -3.29
CA GLU A 124 0.03 -12.13 -3.09
C GLU A 124 -1.44 -12.48 -2.84
N ILE A 125 -2.20 -11.60 -2.18
CA ILE A 125 -3.59 -11.88 -1.82
C ILE A 125 -4.57 -11.26 -2.82
N LYS A 126 -4.57 -9.91 -2.97
CA LYS A 126 -5.61 -9.22 -3.74
C LYS A 126 -5.47 -9.38 -5.25
N PHE A 127 -4.24 -9.41 -5.77
CA PHE A 127 -4.01 -9.47 -7.22
C PHE A 127 -3.36 -10.77 -7.68
N LYS A 128 -3.30 -11.79 -6.81
CA LYS A 128 -2.95 -13.16 -7.15
C LYS A 128 -4.03 -14.11 -6.66
N ALA A 129 -4.10 -14.44 -5.36
CA ALA A 129 -5.07 -15.41 -4.85
C ALA A 129 -6.53 -15.03 -5.17
N PHE A 130 -6.92 -13.76 -4.97
CA PHE A 130 -8.26 -13.30 -5.34
C PHE A 130 -8.49 -13.33 -6.85
N LEU A 131 -7.53 -12.90 -7.67
CA LEU A 131 -7.66 -12.92 -9.13
C LEU A 131 -7.83 -14.35 -9.64
N GLU A 132 -7.01 -15.29 -9.16
CA GLU A 132 -7.08 -16.72 -9.49
C GLU A 132 -8.44 -17.30 -9.10
N TYR A 133 -8.85 -17.13 -7.85
CA TYR A 133 -10.15 -17.61 -7.37
C TYR A 133 -11.35 -17.01 -8.15
N ALA A 134 -11.31 -15.71 -8.42
CA ALA A 134 -12.37 -15.05 -9.16
C ALA A 134 -12.48 -15.57 -10.60
N ALA A 135 -11.35 -15.82 -11.26
CA ALA A 135 -11.31 -16.34 -12.62
C ALA A 135 -11.73 -17.81 -12.70
N GLU A 136 -11.15 -18.67 -11.86
CA GLU A 136 -11.28 -20.12 -11.94
C GLU A 136 -12.58 -20.62 -11.31
N ASP A 137 -12.95 -20.13 -10.12
CA ASP A 137 -14.10 -20.63 -9.38
C ASP A 137 -15.37 -19.82 -9.64
N LEU A 138 -15.25 -18.52 -9.90
CA LEU A 138 -16.41 -17.64 -10.11
C LEU A 138 -16.63 -17.26 -11.56
N GLY A 139 -15.74 -17.63 -12.48
CA GLY A 139 -15.84 -17.34 -13.92
C GLY A 139 -15.80 -15.84 -14.23
N ALA A 140 -15.02 -15.06 -13.48
CA ALA A 140 -14.87 -13.63 -13.68
C ALA A 140 -14.02 -13.31 -14.90
N HIS A 141 -14.39 -12.26 -15.63
CA HIS A 141 -13.57 -11.65 -16.66
C HIS A 141 -12.59 -10.65 -16.05
N TYR A 142 -13.00 -9.95 -14.99
CA TYR A 142 -12.20 -8.99 -14.25
C TYR A 142 -12.45 -9.12 -12.75
N ILE A 143 -11.46 -8.73 -11.97
CA ILE A 143 -11.68 -8.32 -10.59
C ILE A 143 -11.80 -6.80 -10.52
N ALA A 144 -12.38 -6.28 -9.45
CA ALA A 144 -12.38 -4.86 -9.16
C ALA A 144 -12.06 -4.57 -7.70
N THR A 145 -11.42 -3.46 -7.46
CA THR A 145 -11.08 -3.02 -6.11
C THR A 145 -11.30 -1.52 -5.94
N GLY A 146 -11.46 -1.09 -4.70
CA GLY A 146 -11.58 0.32 -4.31
C GLY A 146 -10.25 1.08 -4.27
N HIS A 147 -9.21 0.66 -5.00
CA HIS A 147 -7.95 1.38 -5.03
C HIS A 147 -8.02 2.63 -5.92
N TYR A 148 -7.41 3.70 -5.42
CA TYR A 148 -7.26 4.97 -6.15
C TYR A 148 -6.05 4.90 -7.08
N VAL A 149 -6.19 4.16 -8.15
CA VAL A 149 -5.26 4.09 -9.28
C VAL A 149 -6.06 4.05 -10.57
N ARG A 150 -5.42 4.34 -11.69
CA ARG A 150 -6.02 4.25 -13.03
C ARG A 150 -5.26 3.23 -13.87
N ARG A 151 -5.90 2.79 -14.92
CA ARG A 151 -5.26 1.97 -15.95
C ARG A 151 -5.43 2.61 -17.31
N ALA A 152 -4.46 2.40 -18.19
CA ALA A 152 -4.54 2.75 -19.60
C ALA A 152 -4.07 1.56 -20.45
N GLY A 153 -4.40 1.58 -21.73
CA GLY A 153 -4.11 0.48 -22.67
C GLY A 153 -5.21 -0.59 -22.70
N ASP A 154 -4.95 -1.65 -23.42
CA ASP A 154 -5.81 -2.82 -23.49
C ASP A 154 -5.51 -3.83 -22.38
N ASP A 155 -6.24 -4.96 -22.35
CA ASP A 155 -6.09 -5.96 -21.29
C ASP A 155 -4.73 -6.70 -21.35
N GLU A 156 -4.05 -6.73 -22.51
CA GLU A 156 -2.77 -7.40 -22.67
C GLU A 156 -1.56 -6.49 -22.41
N ASN A 157 -1.73 -5.17 -22.61
CA ASN A 157 -0.68 -4.15 -22.50
C ASN A 157 -1.09 -3.01 -21.59
N ALA A 158 -1.71 -3.34 -20.46
CA ALA A 158 -2.19 -2.35 -19.51
C ALA A 158 -1.04 -1.67 -18.78
N LYS A 159 -1.15 -0.35 -18.62
CA LYS A 159 -0.26 0.47 -17.81
C LYS A 159 -0.95 0.82 -16.49
N LEU A 160 -0.21 0.81 -15.41
CA LEU A 160 -0.65 1.31 -14.12
C LEU A 160 -0.40 2.83 -14.06
N LEU A 161 -1.45 3.58 -13.79
CA LEU A 161 -1.37 5.05 -13.66
C LEU A 161 -1.71 5.47 -12.24
N ARG A 162 -1.19 6.64 -11.87
CA ARG A 162 -1.60 7.31 -10.62
C ARG A 162 -3.12 7.53 -10.59
N GLY A 163 -3.71 7.49 -9.40
CA GLY A 163 -5.08 7.94 -9.20
C GLY A 163 -5.25 9.43 -9.47
N LEU A 164 -6.47 9.84 -9.88
CA LEU A 164 -6.79 11.24 -10.13
C LEU A 164 -6.65 12.09 -8.85
N ASP A 165 -7.12 11.58 -7.72
CA ASP A 165 -6.91 12.18 -6.40
C ASP A 165 -5.48 11.95 -5.92
N ALA A 166 -4.62 12.96 -6.09
CA ALA A 166 -3.21 12.87 -5.71
C ALA A 166 -3.01 12.61 -4.19
N ASN A 167 -3.98 13.00 -3.33
CA ASN A 167 -3.92 12.76 -1.89
C ASN A 167 -4.28 11.31 -1.54
N LYS A 168 -4.93 10.60 -2.45
CA LYS A 168 -5.38 9.21 -2.28
C LYS A 168 -4.68 8.24 -3.21
N ASP A 169 -3.84 8.71 -4.14
CA ASP A 169 -3.09 7.85 -5.07
C ASP A 169 -2.43 6.68 -4.34
N GLN A 170 -2.76 5.47 -4.77
CA GLN A 170 -2.30 4.21 -4.18
C GLN A 170 -1.40 3.42 -5.14
N SER A 171 -0.96 4.02 -6.23
CA SER A 171 -0.05 3.37 -7.19
C SER A 171 1.25 2.88 -6.53
N TYR A 172 1.71 3.56 -5.48
CA TYR A 172 2.84 3.13 -4.64
C TYR A 172 2.68 1.71 -4.08
N PHE A 173 1.46 1.30 -3.73
CA PHE A 173 1.20 -0.03 -3.16
C PHE A 173 0.96 -1.11 -4.21
N LEU A 174 0.84 -0.72 -5.49
CA LEU A 174 0.50 -1.62 -6.58
C LEU A 174 1.61 -1.78 -7.62
N TYR A 175 2.80 -1.24 -7.38
CA TYR A 175 3.91 -1.30 -8.33
C TYR A 175 4.36 -2.73 -8.67
N THR A 176 4.01 -3.69 -7.81
CA THR A 176 4.34 -5.11 -8.00
C THR A 176 3.37 -5.85 -8.92
N LEU A 177 2.35 -5.18 -9.47
CA LEU A 177 1.44 -5.77 -10.43
C LEU A 177 2.08 -5.81 -11.82
N SER A 178 1.91 -6.93 -12.51
CA SER A 178 2.25 -7.03 -13.92
C SER A 178 1.18 -6.38 -14.80
N HIS A 179 1.54 -5.99 -16.03
CA HIS A 179 0.58 -5.46 -17.01
C HIS A 179 -0.65 -6.36 -17.20
N LYS A 180 -0.50 -7.70 -17.13
CA LYS A 180 -1.62 -8.64 -17.20
C LYS A 180 -2.55 -8.53 -16.01
N GLN A 181 -2.00 -8.47 -14.78
CA GLN A 181 -2.83 -8.29 -13.57
C GLN A 181 -3.54 -6.92 -13.59
N VAL A 182 -2.87 -5.86 -14.05
CA VAL A 182 -3.50 -4.56 -14.26
C VAL A 182 -4.61 -4.66 -15.32
N GLY A 183 -4.35 -5.37 -16.44
CA GLY A 183 -5.32 -5.60 -17.50
C GLY A 183 -6.58 -6.37 -17.06
N GLN A 184 -6.43 -7.30 -16.13
CA GLN A 184 -7.51 -8.10 -15.55
C GLN A 184 -8.19 -7.43 -14.34
N SER A 185 -7.82 -6.18 -14.02
CA SER A 185 -8.31 -5.44 -12.86
C SER A 185 -8.99 -4.14 -13.25
N LEU A 186 -10.06 -3.79 -12.54
CA LEU A 186 -10.77 -2.52 -12.69
C LEU A 186 -10.65 -1.70 -11.40
N PHE A 187 -10.48 -0.39 -11.56
CA PHE A 187 -10.28 0.56 -10.47
C PHE A 187 -11.30 1.71 -10.57
N PRO A 188 -12.59 1.46 -10.29
CA PRO A 188 -13.67 2.38 -10.62
C PRO A 188 -13.55 3.75 -9.95
N VAL A 189 -12.97 3.83 -8.75
CA VAL A 189 -12.77 5.08 -8.00
C VAL A 189 -11.48 5.82 -8.36
N GLY A 190 -10.66 5.24 -9.22
CA GLY A 190 -9.37 5.84 -9.61
C GLY A 190 -9.48 7.13 -10.40
N GLU A 191 -10.60 7.33 -11.11
CA GLU A 191 -10.88 8.52 -11.93
C GLU A 191 -11.65 9.59 -11.17
N ILE A 192 -11.86 9.44 -9.85
CA ILE A 192 -12.68 10.34 -9.06
C ILE A 192 -12.01 10.74 -7.75
N GLU A 193 -12.27 11.95 -7.30
CA GLU A 193 -11.78 12.42 -6.01
C GLU A 193 -12.59 11.83 -4.85
N LYS A 194 -11.95 11.58 -3.72
CA LYS A 194 -12.54 10.99 -2.53
C LYS A 194 -13.81 11.69 -2.01
N PRO A 195 -13.92 13.04 -2.01
CA PRO A 195 -15.16 13.72 -1.62
C PRO A 195 -16.35 13.30 -2.49
N ILE A 196 -16.15 13.11 -3.79
CA ILE A 196 -17.20 12.68 -4.72
C ILE A 196 -17.63 11.23 -4.41
N VAL A 197 -16.68 10.35 -4.14
CA VAL A 197 -16.98 8.96 -3.69
C VAL A 197 -17.87 8.96 -2.45
N ARG A 198 -17.59 9.82 -1.47
CA ARG A 198 -18.42 9.93 -0.25
C ARG A 198 -19.81 10.50 -0.56
N SER A 199 -19.90 11.53 -1.40
CA SER A 199 -21.20 12.11 -1.80
C SER A 199 -22.07 11.06 -2.52
N ILE A 200 -21.49 10.25 -3.42
CA ILE A 200 -22.20 9.14 -4.06
C ILE A 200 -22.74 8.14 -3.03
N ALA A 201 -21.91 7.76 -2.07
CA ALA A 201 -22.30 6.82 -1.03
C ALA A 201 -23.43 7.38 -0.13
N GLU A 202 -23.40 8.68 0.18
CA GLU A 202 -24.44 9.37 0.96
C GLU A 202 -25.77 9.44 0.18
N ASP A 203 -25.74 9.84 -1.08
CA ASP A 203 -26.93 9.93 -1.94
C ASP A 203 -27.58 8.54 -2.16
N LEU A 204 -26.77 7.51 -2.25
CA LEU A 204 -27.26 6.13 -2.29
C LEU A 204 -27.76 5.65 -0.92
N GLY A 205 -27.50 6.38 0.16
CA GLY A 205 -27.79 5.97 1.53
C GLY A 205 -27.09 4.68 1.92
N LEU A 206 -25.82 4.52 1.51
CA LEU A 206 -25.01 3.36 1.90
C LEU A 206 -24.56 3.50 3.35
N ILE A 207 -24.64 2.40 4.10
CA ILE A 207 -24.23 2.35 5.51
C ILE A 207 -22.77 2.78 5.69
N THR A 208 -21.94 2.53 4.67
CA THR A 208 -20.49 2.81 4.66
C THR A 208 -20.14 4.28 4.38
N ALA A 209 -21.11 5.16 4.02
CA ALA A 209 -20.85 6.54 3.60
C ALA A 209 -20.02 7.36 4.60
N LYS A 210 -20.30 7.21 5.90
CA LYS A 210 -19.63 7.92 7.00
C LYS A 210 -18.52 7.11 7.68
N LYS A 211 -18.26 5.88 7.21
CA LYS A 211 -17.20 5.03 7.76
C LYS A 211 -15.84 5.67 7.53
N LYS A 212 -15.01 5.70 8.57
CA LYS A 212 -13.63 6.19 8.45
C LYS A 212 -12.83 5.33 7.48
N ASP A 213 -11.90 5.96 6.78
CA ASP A 213 -10.94 5.21 5.95
C ASP A 213 -10.09 4.32 6.85
N SER A 214 -9.81 3.11 6.40
CA SER A 214 -8.87 2.22 7.10
C SER A 214 -7.49 2.88 7.10
N THR A 215 -6.94 3.10 8.28
CA THR A 215 -5.61 3.67 8.49
C THR A 215 -4.80 2.66 9.28
N GLY A 216 -3.79 2.08 8.67
CA GLY A 216 -2.93 1.11 9.33
C GLY A 216 -2.87 -0.24 8.61
N ILE A 217 -2.02 -1.10 9.12
CA ILE A 217 -1.79 -2.44 8.60
C ILE A 217 -3.00 -3.33 8.96
N CYS A 218 -3.56 -4.04 7.99
CA CYS A 218 -4.82 -4.79 8.12
C CYS A 218 -4.88 -5.71 9.35
N PHE A 219 -3.80 -6.40 9.70
CA PHE A 219 -3.76 -7.36 10.82
C PHE A 219 -3.39 -6.73 12.16
N ILE A 220 -2.97 -5.45 12.19
CA ILE A 220 -2.67 -4.74 13.45
C ILE A 220 -3.91 -4.02 13.96
N GLY A 221 -4.71 -3.46 13.07
CA GLY A 221 -5.89 -2.68 13.43
C GLY A 221 -5.53 -1.44 14.25
N GLU A 222 -6.31 -1.12 15.28
CA GLU A 222 -6.10 0.04 16.17
C GLU A 222 -5.11 -0.23 17.33
N ARG A 223 -4.49 -1.42 17.36
CA ARG A 223 -3.53 -1.80 18.40
C ARG A 223 -2.24 -0.99 18.30
N LYS A 224 -1.54 -0.87 19.43
CA LYS A 224 -0.17 -0.35 19.42
C LYS A 224 0.73 -1.35 18.70
N PHE A 225 1.44 -0.89 17.69
CA PHE A 225 2.34 -1.69 16.87
C PHE A 225 3.33 -2.52 17.71
N LYS A 226 3.92 -1.89 18.74
CA LYS A 226 4.86 -2.54 19.66
C LYS A 226 4.25 -3.74 20.38
N ASP A 227 3.03 -3.57 20.93
CA ASP A 227 2.36 -4.62 21.70
C ASP A 227 1.96 -5.80 20.80
N PHE A 228 1.60 -5.51 19.55
CA PHE A 228 1.32 -6.55 18.56
C PHE A 228 2.58 -7.32 18.20
N LEU A 229 3.64 -6.63 17.79
CA LEU A 229 4.87 -7.27 17.31
C LEU A 229 5.56 -8.09 18.41
N ALA A 230 5.48 -7.65 19.68
CA ALA A 230 6.06 -8.35 20.84
C ALA A 230 5.49 -9.76 21.08
N ARG A 231 4.30 -10.08 20.51
CA ARG A 231 3.71 -11.43 20.60
C ARG A 231 4.49 -12.45 19.75
N TYR A 232 5.11 -12.00 18.67
CA TYR A 232 5.77 -12.85 17.67
C TYR A 232 7.29 -12.75 17.70
N LEU A 233 7.80 -11.56 18.03
CA LEU A 233 9.24 -11.30 18.09
C LEU A 233 9.62 -10.83 19.49
N PRO A 234 10.41 -11.61 20.24
CA PRO A 234 10.92 -11.20 21.54
C PRO A 234 11.73 -9.89 21.41
N ALA A 235 11.38 -8.90 22.18
CA ALA A 235 12.12 -7.65 22.24
C ALA A 235 13.52 -7.89 22.82
N GLN A 236 14.53 -7.29 22.20
CA GLN A 236 15.92 -7.31 22.69
C GLN A 236 16.32 -5.86 23.03
N PRO A 237 16.25 -5.46 24.30
CA PRO A 237 16.68 -4.14 24.73
C PRO A 237 18.17 -3.91 24.47
N GLY A 238 18.50 -2.70 24.01
CA GLY A 238 19.89 -2.31 23.74
C GLY A 238 20.16 -0.85 24.07
N ASN A 239 21.33 -0.35 23.68
CA ASN A 239 21.71 1.02 23.94
C ASN A 239 21.20 1.98 22.85
N ILE A 240 20.90 3.21 23.25
CA ILE A 240 20.79 4.33 22.33
C ILE A 240 22.10 5.10 22.41
N ARG A 241 22.79 5.20 21.29
CA ARG A 241 24.09 5.83 21.15
C ARG A 241 24.00 7.04 20.23
N THR A 242 24.73 8.09 20.53
CA THR A 242 24.88 9.23 19.62
C THR A 242 25.86 8.91 18.49
N VAL A 243 25.89 9.76 17.47
CA VAL A 243 26.91 9.70 16.39
C VAL A 243 28.35 9.90 16.89
N ASP A 244 28.53 10.45 18.09
CA ASP A 244 29.80 10.68 18.77
C ASP A 244 30.13 9.57 19.81
N ASP A 245 29.49 8.44 19.69
CA ASP A 245 29.70 7.24 20.53
C ASP A 245 29.28 7.36 22.01
N GLU A 246 28.48 8.37 22.38
CA GLU A 246 27.96 8.51 23.73
C GLU A 246 26.68 7.66 23.92
N ILE A 247 26.61 6.86 24.96
CA ILE A 247 25.39 6.15 25.36
C ILE A 247 24.48 7.11 26.13
N ILE A 248 23.31 7.41 25.55
CA ILE A 248 22.37 8.40 26.10
C ILE A 248 21.02 7.82 26.53
N GLY A 249 20.82 6.53 26.34
CA GLY A 249 19.59 5.88 26.74
C GLY A 249 19.56 4.39 26.38
N ARG A 250 18.39 3.80 26.51
CA ARG A 250 18.12 2.42 26.13
C ARG A 250 16.85 2.33 25.30
N HIS A 251 16.85 1.48 24.30
CA HIS A 251 15.66 1.11 23.53
C HIS A 251 15.14 -0.27 23.94
N ASP A 252 13.88 -0.53 23.71
CA ASP A 252 13.24 -1.83 24.01
C ASP A 252 13.41 -2.88 22.91
N GLY A 253 13.94 -2.51 21.76
CA GLY A 253 14.21 -3.36 20.60
C GLY A 253 14.38 -2.54 19.33
N LEU A 254 15.42 -2.83 18.52
CA LEU A 254 15.72 -2.11 17.26
C LEU A 254 14.56 -2.18 16.26
N MET A 255 13.79 -3.26 16.28
CA MET A 255 12.66 -3.48 15.39
C MET A 255 11.53 -2.45 15.58
N TYR A 256 11.44 -1.78 16.73
CA TYR A 256 10.44 -0.76 16.99
C TYR A 256 10.80 0.61 16.45
N HIS A 257 11.97 0.76 15.88
CA HIS A 257 12.50 2.04 15.41
C HIS A 257 12.71 2.04 13.90
N THR A 258 12.50 3.20 13.28
CA THR A 258 12.68 3.42 11.85
C THR A 258 13.57 4.64 11.63
N LEU A 259 14.38 4.66 10.57
CA LEU A 259 15.22 5.80 10.21
C LEU A 259 14.37 7.08 10.06
N GLY A 260 14.85 8.17 10.63
CA GLY A 260 14.15 9.45 10.68
C GLY A 260 13.08 9.54 11.79
N GLN A 261 12.87 8.48 12.58
CA GLN A 261 11.93 8.53 13.71
C GLN A 261 12.41 9.52 14.75
N ARG A 262 11.48 10.38 15.21
CA ARG A 262 11.69 11.37 16.26
C ARG A 262 10.98 11.01 17.57
N LYS A 263 9.74 10.50 17.46
CA LYS A 263 8.89 10.24 18.63
C LYS A 263 9.16 8.86 19.22
N GLY A 264 9.00 8.74 20.55
CA GLY A 264 9.07 7.45 21.24
C GLY A 264 10.48 6.93 21.50
N LEU A 265 11.51 7.79 21.39
CA LEU A 265 12.89 7.40 21.69
C LEU A 265 13.18 7.34 23.20
N GLY A 266 12.36 7.99 24.03
CA GLY A 266 12.55 8.01 25.49
C GLY A 266 13.79 8.78 25.96
N ILE A 267 14.42 9.56 25.07
CA ILE A 267 15.58 10.41 25.41
C ILE A 267 15.04 11.68 26.08
N GLY A 268 15.20 11.77 27.39
CA GLY A 268 14.84 12.95 28.18
C GLY A 268 16.00 13.95 28.23
N GLY A 269 15.71 15.21 28.63
CA GLY A 269 16.64 16.33 28.64
C GLY A 269 18.02 16.00 29.22
N LEU A 270 18.97 15.84 28.31
CA LEU A 270 20.38 15.65 28.66
C LEU A 270 21.01 17.00 29.00
N LYS A 271 21.71 17.10 30.13
CA LYS A 271 22.27 18.38 30.64
C LYS A 271 23.22 19.09 29.68
N ASN A 272 23.79 18.38 28.69
CA ASN A 272 24.78 18.92 27.77
C ASN A 272 24.33 18.86 26.30
N ALA A 273 23.09 18.46 26.03
CA ALA A 273 22.54 18.43 24.68
C ALA A 273 21.81 19.74 24.36
N GLY A 274 21.86 20.18 23.13
CA GLY A 274 21.07 21.31 22.64
C GLY A 274 19.56 21.07 22.74
N ASP A 275 18.76 22.10 22.44
CA ASP A 275 17.30 22.04 22.49
C ASP A 275 16.66 21.29 21.31
N GLU A 276 17.47 20.83 20.35
CA GLU A 276 17.00 20.16 19.15
C GLU A 276 16.54 18.73 19.41
N ALA A 277 15.58 18.27 18.62
CA ALA A 277 15.04 16.92 18.74
C ALA A 277 16.05 15.85 18.25
N TRP A 278 15.98 14.67 18.87
CA TRP A 278 16.73 13.50 18.46
C TRP A 278 16.02 12.73 17.35
N TYR A 279 16.81 12.24 16.39
CA TYR A 279 16.35 11.45 15.26
C TYR A 279 17.16 10.18 15.12
N VAL A 280 16.50 9.07 14.78
CA VAL A 280 17.18 7.82 14.42
C VAL A 280 17.90 8.02 13.08
N VAL A 281 19.21 7.84 13.08
CA VAL A 281 20.05 7.98 11.88
C VAL A 281 20.62 6.65 11.40
N ASP A 282 20.68 5.63 12.28
CA ASP A 282 21.15 4.30 11.91
C ASP A 282 20.71 3.23 12.92
N LYS A 283 20.90 1.96 12.55
CA LYS A 283 20.72 0.80 13.42
C LYS A 283 21.94 -0.11 13.29
N ASP A 284 22.69 -0.25 14.35
CA ASP A 284 23.74 -1.29 14.44
C ASP A 284 23.10 -2.59 14.93
N VAL A 285 22.75 -3.44 13.99
CA VAL A 285 22.06 -4.72 14.27
C VAL A 285 22.98 -5.71 14.98
N GLU A 286 24.28 -5.70 14.66
CA GLU A 286 25.26 -6.62 15.22
C GLU A 286 25.49 -6.36 16.71
N ASN A 287 25.60 -5.08 17.10
CA ASN A 287 25.80 -4.65 18.47
C ASN A 287 24.49 -4.36 19.23
N ASN A 288 23.35 -4.47 18.55
CA ASN A 288 22.02 -4.12 19.08
C ASN A 288 21.96 -2.67 19.62
N GLU A 289 22.46 -1.72 18.82
CA GLU A 289 22.50 -0.29 19.17
C GLU A 289 21.67 0.57 18.20
N LEU A 290 20.91 1.49 18.76
CA LEU A 290 20.17 2.50 18.03
C LEU A 290 20.99 3.78 17.94
N ILE A 291 21.38 4.19 16.73
CA ILE A 291 22.20 5.39 16.53
C ILE A 291 21.30 6.60 16.28
N VAL A 292 21.53 7.65 17.04
CA VAL A 292 20.72 8.87 16.98
C VAL A 292 21.60 10.13 16.84
N ALA A 293 21.02 11.16 16.22
CA ALA A 293 21.62 12.48 16.12
C ALA A 293 20.60 13.58 16.45
N GLN A 294 21.08 14.73 16.91
CA GLN A 294 20.24 15.94 17.10
C GLN A 294 20.13 16.74 15.79
N GLY A 295 18.98 17.40 15.64
CA GLY A 295 18.68 18.24 14.48
C GLY A 295 18.04 17.49 13.33
N HIS A 296 17.06 18.13 12.70
CA HIS A 296 16.33 17.56 11.55
C HIS A 296 17.15 17.64 10.25
N ASP A 297 18.22 18.39 10.23
CA ASP A 297 19.13 18.65 9.13
C ASP A 297 20.50 17.96 9.30
N HIS A 298 20.63 17.08 10.32
CA HIS A 298 21.89 16.36 10.54
C HIS A 298 22.29 15.54 9.31
N PRO A 299 23.55 15.66 8.81
CA PRO A 299 23.98 15.04 7.55
C PRO A 299 23.71 13.54 7.44
N ARG A 300 23.82 12.78 8.54
CA ARG A 300 23.54 11.32 8.55
C ARG A 300 22.07 10.95 8.32
N LEU A 301 21.15 11.90 8.35
CA LEU A 301 19.76 11.68 7.95
C LEU A 301 19.59 11.62 6.43
N PHE A 302 20.51 12.23 5.68
CA PHE A 302 20.37 12.40 4.25
C PHE A 302 21.18 11.38 3.46
N SER A 303 20.68 11.06 2.29
CA SER A 303 21.30 10.15 1.31
C SER A 303 21.22 10.78 -0.07
N LYS A 304 22.29 10.65 -0.85
CA LYS A 304 22.36 11.14 -2.24
C LYS A 304 21.69 10.20 -3.23
N GLY A 305 21.39 8.97 -2.78
CA GLY A 305 20.80 7.94 -3.58
C GLY A 305 20.48 6.69 -2.77
N LEU A 306 20.18 5.64 -3.48
CA LEU A 306 19.93 4.31 -2.91
C LEU A 306 20.30 3.21 -3.92
N ILE A 307 20.47 2.00 -3.40
CA ILE A 307 20.44 0.76 -4.17
C ILE A 307 19.09 0.10 -3.93
N ALA A 308 18.38 -0.24 -5.00
CA ALA A 308 17.16 -1.04 -4.95
C ALA A 308 17.38 -2.40 -5.58
N SER A 309 16.84 -3.44 -4.96
CA SER A 309 16.88 -4.83 -5.40
C SER A 309 15.47 -5.43 -5.44
N GLN A 310 15.36 -6.71 -5.80
CA GLN A 310 14.06 -7.38 -5.96
C GLN A 310 13.13 -6.56 -6.88
N LEU A 311 13.64 -6.16 -8.01
CA LEU A 311 12.97 -5.28 -8.94
C LEU A 311 11.72 -5.91 -9.54
N HIS A 312 10.70 -5.11 -9.70
CA HIS A 312 9.49 -5.45 -10.43
C HIS A 312 9.11 -4.30 -11.37
N TRP A 313 8.91 -4.63 -12.65
CA TRP A 313 8.46 -3.69 -13.66
C TRP A 313 7.06 -4.08 -14.14
N VAL A 314 6.15 -3.11 -14.19
CA VAL A 314 4.73 -3.37 -14.55
C VAL A 314 4.63 -3.96 -15.95
N ASP A 315 5.41 -3.46 -16.90
CA ASP A 315 5.47 -3.96 -18.28
C ASP A 315 6.40 -5.18 -18.48
N ARG A 316 7.03 -5.64 -17.37
CA ARG A 316 8.02 -6.73 -17.35
C ARG A 316 9.29 -6.49 -18.21
N GLN A 317 9.50 -5.28 -18.66
CA GLN A 317 10.73 -4.91 -19.37
C GLN A 317 11.73 -4.29 -18.39
N PRO A 318 12.87 -4.93 -18.11
CA PRO A 318 13.88 -4.34 -17.23
C PRO A 318 14.46 -3.08 -17.88
N ILE A 319 14.70 -2.08 -17.07
CA ILE A 319 15.41 -0.88 -17.50
C ILE A 319 16.87 -1.25 -17.72
N ARG A 320 17.37 -1.05 -18.93
CA ARG A 320 18.74 -1.43 -19.35
C ARG A 320 19.65 -0.24 -19.64
N GLU A 321 19.09 0.95 -19.63
CA GLU A 321 19.80 2.19 -19.90
C GLU A 321 19.51 3.20 -18.78
N LEU A 322 20.33 4.25 -18.71
CA LEU A 322 20.05 5.35 -17.79
C LEU A 322 18.67 5.93 -18.07
N LEU A 323 17.86 6.04 -17.04
CA LEU A 323 16.51 6.61 -17.15
C LEU A 323 16.32 7.76 -16.18
N ARG A 324 15.96 8.92 -16.73
CA ARG A 324 15.51 10.07 -15.95
C ARG A 324 14.02 9.90 -15.61
N CYS A 325 13.68 9.91 -14.32
CA CYS A 325 12.32 9.72 -13.84
C CYS A 325 12.14 10.36 -12.46
N THR A 326 11.03 10.06 -11.79
CA THR A 326 10.84 10.38 -10.37
C THR A 326 10.69 9.10 -9.54
N VAL A 327 11.04 9.20 -8.26
CA VAL A 327 10.91 8.10 -7.31
C VAL A 327 10.16 8.54 -6.05
N LYS A 328 9.39 7.63 -5.46
CA LYS A 328 8.88 7.73 -4.09
C LYS A 328 9.53 6.62 -3.25
N THR A 329 10.10 6.98 -2.11
CA THR A 329 10.68 6.04 -1.13
C THR A 329 9.75 5.78 0.06
N ARG A 330 8.58 6.43 0.07
CA ARG A 330 7.47 6.26 1.03
C ARG A 330 6.15 6.64 0.39
N TYR A 331 5.09 6.04 0.88
CA TYR A 331 3.74 6.48 0.58
C TYR A 331 3.52 7.95 1.01
N ARG A 332 2.79 8.72 0.22
CA ARG A 332 2.52 10.16 0.42
C ARG A 332 3.73 11.11 0.35
N GLN A 333 4.90 10.61 -0.02
CA GLN A 333 6.03 11.49 -0.31
C GLN A 333 5.79 12.23 -1.63
N GLN A 334 6.31 13.45 -1.73
CA GLN A 334 6.40 14.13 -3.03
C GLN A 334 7.36 13.38 -3.95
N ASP A 335 7.18 13.55 -5.23
CA ASP A 335 8.04 12.96 -6.25
C ASP A 335 9.47 13.53 -6.13
N ILE A 336 10.45 12.65 -6.08
CA ILE A 336 11.86 12.99 -6.03
C ILE A 336 12.43 12.79 -7.43
N PRO A 337 12.89 13.86 -8.11
CA PRO A 337 13.61 13.73 -9.37
C PRO A 337 14.90 12.91 -9.18
N CYS A 338 15.11 11.95 -10.09
CA CYS A 338 16.26 11.05 -10.01
C CYS A 338 16.67 10.50 -11.36
N VAL A 339 17.85 9.86 -11.37
CA VAL A 339 18.31 9.01 -12.46
C VAL A 339 18.45 7.58 -11.95
N ILE A 340 17.87 6.63 -12.68
CA ILE A 340 18.08 5.20 -12.48
C ILE A 340 19.26 4.76 -13.35
N GLU A 341 20.19 4.04 -12.73
CA GLU A 341 21.33 3.38 -13.37
C GLU A 341 21.24 1.88 -13.12
N PRO A 342 20.99 1.04 -14.15
CA PRO A 342 21.03 -0.40 -14.00
C PRO A 342 22.41 -0.89 -13.57
N ILE A 343 22.47 -1.76 -12.55
CA ILE A 343 23.70 -2.46 -12.14
C ILE A 343 23.70 -3.85 -12.77
N ASP A 344 22.58 -4.56 -12.63
CA ASP A 344 22.29 -5.85 -13.24
C ASP A 344 20.77 -6.01 -13.45
N ASP A 345 20.29 -7.23 -13.79
CA ASP A 345 18.87 -7.47 -14.04
C ASP A 345 17.99 -7.38 -12.78
N GLU A 346 18.57 -7.48 -11.57
CA GLU A 346 17.87 -7.49 -10.28
C GLU A 346 18.15 -6.28 -9.39
N THR A 347 19.12 -5.44 -9.80
CA THR A 347 19.64 -4.35 -8.97
C THR A 347 19.83 -3.06 -9.76
N ILE A 348 19.39 -1.96 -9.20
CA ILE A 348 19.59 -0.63 -9.76
C ILE A 348 20.17 0.32 -8.71
N ARG A 349 20.96 1.29 -9.20
CA ARG A 349 21.34 2.47 -8.45
C ARG A 349 20.40 3.62 -8.79
N VAL A 350 19.95 4.35 -7.78
CA VAL A 350 19.11 5.54 -7.92
C VAL A 350 19.89 6.73 -7.38
N ILE A 351 20.12 7.74 -8.19
CA ILE A 351 20.79 8.99 -7.82
C ILE A 351 19.73 10.09 -7.76
N PHE A 352 19.56 10.71 -6.62
CA PHE A 352 18.64 11.83 -6.44
C PHE A 352 19.27 13.13 -6.91
N ASP A 353 18.48 14.05 -7.42
CA ASP A 353 18.96 15.40 -7.77
C ASP A 353 19.40 16.17 -6.52
N GLU A 354 18.64 16.02 -5.43
CA GLU A 354 18.93 16.61 -4.13
C GLU A 354 18.91 15.53 -3.04
N PRO A 355 19.79 15.58 -2.03
CA PRO A 355 19.81 14.59 -0.96
C PRO A 355 18.46 14.44 -0.26
N GLN A 356 18.06 13.21 -0.01
CA GLN A 356 16.77 12.87 0.61
C GLN A 356 16.94 12.35 2.04
N SER A 357 16.07 12.82 2.94
CA SER A 357 16.12 12.41 4.33
C SER A 357 15.42 11.06 4.56
N ALA A 358 15.97 10.29 5.49
CA ALA A 358 15.37 9.06 6.02
C ALA A 358 14.99 8.03 4.93
N VAL A 359 15.84 7.85 3.94
CA VAL A 359 15.77 6.72 3.01
C VAL A 359 15.98 5.46 3.82
N THR A 360 14.99 4.54 3.81
CA THR A 360 14.91 3.44 4.79
C THR A 360 15.01 2.09 4.10
N PRO A 361 16.04 1.27 4.39
CA PRO A 361 16.13 -0.11 3.93
C PRO A 361 14.91 -0.95 4.35
N GLY A 362 14.42 -1.78 3.41
CA GLY A 362 13.18 -2.55 3.58
C GLY A 362 11.92 -1.86 3.08
N GLN A 363 11.93 -0.54 2.91
CA GLN A 363 10.86 0.18 2.22
C GLN A 363 11.00 0.03 0.70
N SER A 364 9.96 0.38 -0.05
CA SER A 364 10.00 0.33 -1.50
C SER A 364 10.40 1.67 -2.11
N ALA A 365 11.23 1.60 -3.17
CA ALA A 365 11.45 2.67 -4.10
C ALA A 365 10.57 2.43 -5.34
N VAL A 366 9.61 3.32 -5.59
CA VAL A 366 8.65 3.18 -6.70
C VAL A 366 8.86 4.31 -7.71
N PHE A 367 9.01 3.92 -8.98
CA PHE A 367 9.43 4.81 -10.08
C PHE A 367 8.27 5.23 -10.96
N TYR A 368 8.31 6.48 -11.39
CA TYR A 368 7.26 7.07 -12.20
C TYR A 368 7.84 7.87 -13.36
N LEU A 369 7.17 7.75 -14.50
CA LEU A 369 7.35 8.66 -15.63
C LEU A 369 6.02 9.38 -15.83
N ASP A 370 5.97 10.65 -15.46
CA ASP A 370 4.73 11.43 -15.37
C ASP A 370 3.66 10.72 -14.51
N GLU A 371 2.54 10.32 -15.11
CA GLU A 371 1.46 9.61 -14.43
C GLU A 371 1.67 8.08 -14.40
N VAL A 372 2.61 7.55 -15.18
CA VAL A 372 2.82 6.10 -15.32
C VAL A 372 3.69 5.58 -14.18
N CYS A 373 3.18 4.62 -13.41
CA CYS A 373 3.97 3.82 -12.50
C CYS A 373 4.74 2.77 -13.30
N LEU A 374 6.06 2.90 -13.35
CA LEU A 374 6.94 2.00 -14.08
C LEU A 374 7.14 0.67 -13.35
N GLY A 375 7.18 0.72 -12.04
CA GLY A 375 7.54 -0.40 -11.18
C GLY A 375 8.34 0.08 -9.98
N GLY A 376 9.15 -0.80 -9.41
CA GLY A 376 9.95 -0.45 -8.23
C GLY A 376 10.79 -1.61 -7.73
N GLY A 377 11.37 -1.43 -6.55
CA GLY A 377 12.13 -2.45 -5.85
C GLY A 377 12.24 -2.15 -4.36
N ILE A 378 12.81 -3.08 -3.62
CA ILE A 378 13.06 -2.90 -2.18
C ILE A 378 14.38 -2.13 -2.01
N ILE A 379 14.38 -1.10 -1.19
CA ILE A 379 15.58 -0.35 -0.82
C ILE A 379 16.48 -1.29 -0.02
N ALA A 380 17.58 -1.69 -0.62
CA ALA A 380 18.58 -2.54 0.01
C ALA A 380 19.56 -1.70 0.84
N GLU A 381 20.00 -0.56 0.28
CA GLU A 381 21.02 0.28 0.86
C GLU A 381 20.75 1.75 0.50
N ARG A 382 21.18 2.66 1.37
CA ARG A 382 21.22 4.11 1.11
C ARG A 382 22.66 4.56 0.83
N ILE A 383 22.87 5.47 -0.11
CA ILE A 383 24.18 5.94 -0.56
C ILE A 383 24.29 7.47 -0.57
#